data_9e25d3317a599a066fb99c58cb952fe4
#
_entry.id   9e25d3317a599a066fb99c58cb952fe4
#
_cell.length_a   1.000
_cell.length_b   1.000
_cell.length_c   1.000
_cell.angle_alpha   90.00
_cell.angle_beta   90.00
_cell.angle_gamma   90.00
#
_symmetry.space_group_name_H-M   'P 1'
#
loop_
_entity.id
_entity.type
_entity.pdbx_description
1 polymer ?
#
loop_
_entity_poly.entity_id
_entity_poly.type
_entity_poly.pdbx_seq_one_letter_code
_entity_poly.pdbx_strand_id
1 'polypeptide(L)'
;MHRLILVLFAIPGGMTETPATTAEEPTVIRIITHNVWYGFTKRGEPRHAEWLRWMAAQAPDVVALQELNGYTADRLAADSRHWGHLHSILLKQDGFPTGVTSRYPITDVKMLRDGFHHGLLRCRIAGLWFYVVHFHPANFERRVAEAGLLEEDVRRLPEENPRIVLAGDFNGFSPADRSSYDADPRLVPFFRMLDGRDRNARNLNDGRLDYGGIEAILTQGFVDIVAASRGPSEPFVGTFPTPLVGDEDHGTDRRLDFIFTSPNLAGSVQSVAILRDAATARLSDHYPVRAVLRLRADAAESVFESAPEMLAETGAGEGPAWHPRLGLLTSGEGNINRRDGQGRASVYVRDAGSNGLLVDREQRVVICEPVRRRVSRRSLDGTTTVLAETFEGGRFNQPNDVALDSRGRLYFTDPRYGNRDGMELLDAAGRPIEGVYRIDPDGTVTRVIAHEVDRPNGIAVSADDRLLFVADNTNDVPGGARRLWRFDLQDDGTVDLATQTLIHDWKTTRGPDGMKFDAEGRLYVAAGLNWPNPPAETADEPTAGIYVFSAGGLLQEFVRIPRDETTNCAFGGTDGRTLFVTAGGTLWSLRTKTPGRVAVPWSD
;
A
#
# COMPACT_ATOMS: atom_id res chain seq x y z
N MET A 1 -18.19 -4.43 -88.70
CA MET A 1 -19.12 -4.41 -87.57
C MET A 1 -18.74 -5.57 -86.63
N HIS A 2 -17.83 -5.36 -85.73
CA HIS A 2 -17.51 -6.33 -84.69
C HIS A 2 -17.38 -5.55 -83.37
N ARG A 3 -18.25 -5.87 -82.43
CA ARG A 3 -18.23 -5.34 -81.10
C ARG A 3 -17.26 -6.14 -80.26
N LEU A 4 -16.24 -5.48 -79.71
CA LEU A 4 -15.33 -6.02 -78.70
C LEU A 4 -15.99 -5.90 -77.35
N ILE A 5 -16.16 -7.01 -76.65
CA ILE A 5 -16.65 -7.06 -75.25
C ILE A 5 -15.41 -7.16 -74.38
N LEU A 6 -15.20 -6.11 -73.58
CA LEU A 6 -14.14 -6.06 -72.55
C LEU A 6 -14.72 -6.62 -71.25
N VAL A 7 -14.22 -7.78 -70.80
CA VAL A 7 -14.56 -8.36 -69.50
C VAL A 7 -13.57 -7.85 -68.47
N LEU A 8 -14.00 -7.00 -67.55
CA LEU A 8 -13.22 -6.61 -66.39
C LEU A 8 -13.42 -7.68 -65.27
N PHE A 9 -12.32 -8.34 -64.90
CA PHE A 9 -12.27 -9.11 -63.66
C PHE A 9 -12.05 -8.18 -62.47
N ALA A 10 -13.05 -8.07 -61.56
CA ALA A 10 -12.91 -7.43 -60.28
C ALA A 10 -12.27 -8.44 -59.29
N ILE A 11 -11.14 -8.06 -58.71
CA ILE A 11 -10.51 -8.76 -57.57
C ILE A 11 -11.13 -8.20 -56.28
N PRO A 12 -11.73 -9.00 -55.41
CA PRO A 12 -12.15 -8.52 -54.11
C PRO A 12 -10.98 -8.58 -53.13
N GLY A 13 -10.29 -7.45 -53.00
CA GLY A 13 -9.36 -7.23 -51.87
C GLY A 13 -10.09 -6.61 -50.70
N GLY A 14 -10.78 -7.45 -49.90
CA GLY A 14 -11.31 -7.04 -48.63
C GLY A 14 -10.21 -7.09 -47.56
N MET A 15 -9.49 -6.01 -47.35
CA MET A 15 -8.80 -5.78 -46.08
C MET A 15 -9.87 -5.42 -45.05
N THR A 16 -10.21 -6.36 -44.20
CA THR A 16 -10.92 -6.08 -42.96
C THR A 16 -9.94 -5.37 -42.04
N GLU A 17 -9.99 -4.03 -42.02
CA GLU A 17 -9.43 -3.26 -40.93
C GLU A 17 -10.15 -3.70 -39.65
N THR A 18 -9.44 -4.41 -38.78
CA THR A 18 -9.83 -4.59 -37.39
C THR A 18 -9.95 -3.19 -36.78
N PRO A 19 -11.09 -2.78 -36.24
CA PRO A 19 -11.17 -1.47 -35.58
C PRO A 19 -10.15 -1.48 -34.45
N ALA A 20 -9.21 -0.53 -34.47
CA ALA A 20 -8.35 -0.25 -33.34
C ALA A 20 -9.27 0.00 -32.14
N THR A 21 -9.20 -0.86 -31.13
CA THR A 21 -9.82 -0.63 -29.85
C THR A 21 -9.21 0.67 -29.30
N THR A 22 -9.99 1.75 -29.41
CA THR A 22 -9.66 3.00 -28.70
C THR A 22 -9.68 2.64 -27.22
N ALA A 23 -8.50 2.67 -26.57
CA ALA A 23 -8.41 2.55 -25.14
C ALA A 23 -9.35 3.62 -24.55
N GLU A 24 -10.38 3.22 -23.81
CA GLU A 24 -11.27 4.14 -23.11
C GLU A 24 -10.41 5.02 -22.19
N GLU A 25 -10.60 6.35 -22.30
CA GLU A 25 -9.89 7.27 -21.41
C GLU A 25 -10.29 6.97 -19.95
N PRO A 26 -9.33 6.97 -19.00
CA PRO A 26 -9.61 6.67 -17.61
C PRO A 26 -10.61 7.67 -17.03
N THR A 27 -11.64 7.17 -16.38
CA THR A 27 -12.66 7.99 -15.70
C THR A 27 -12.03 8.71 -14.51
N VAL A 28 -12.09 10.04 -14.50
CA VAL A 28 -11.65 10.86 -13.36
C VAL A 28 -12.84 11.15 -12.46
N ILE A 29 -12.72 10.83 -11.16
CA ILE A 29 -13.74 11.11 -10.14
C ILE A 29 -13.17 12.09 -9.11
N ARG A 30 -13.82 13.26 -9.01
CA ARG A 30 -13.51 14.29 -8.01
C ARG A 30 -14.46 14.15 -6.83
N ILE A 31 -13.89 13.90 -5.67
CA ILE A 31 -14.64 13.70 -4.42
C ILE A 31 -14.36 14.88 -3.50
N ILE A 32 -15.39 15.41 -2.87
CA ILE A 32 -15.27 16.39 -1.79
C ILE A 32 -16.04 15.87 -0.57
N THR A 33 -15.42 15.92 0.62
CA THR A 33 -16.14 15.84 1.89
C THR A 33 -16.10 17.17 2.59
N HIS A 34 -17.25 17.56 3.19
CA HIS A 34 -17.37 18.84 3.91
C HIS A 34 -18.42 18.76 5.01
N ASN A 35 -18.04 18.98 6.25
CA ASN A 35 -18.94 19.30 7.34
C ASN A 35 -19.36 20.78 7.18
N VAL A 36 -20.67 21.04 7.04
CA VAL A 36 -21.20 22.38 6.70
C VAL A 36 -21.68 23.20 7.90
N TRP A 37 -21.41 22.72 9.09
CA TRP A 37 -21.70 23.40 10.35
C TRP A 37 -23.17 23.80 10.52
N TYR A 38 -23.96 22.93 11.13
CA TYR A 38 -25.39 23.11 11.42
C TYR A 38 -26.25 23.48 10.19
N GLY A 39 -25.94 22.97 9.00
CA GLY A 39 -26.74 23.21 7.79
C GLY A 39 -26.83 24.70 7.44
N PHE A 40 -25.78 25.47 7.70
CA PHE A 40 -25.70 26.92 7.51
C PHE A 40 -26.67 27.75 8.41
N THR A 41 -27.30 27.17 9.41
CA THR A 41 -28.23 27.88 10.32
C THR A 41 -27.50 28.76 11.33
N LYS A 42 -26.19 28.55 11.54
CA LYS A 42 -25.34 29.38 12.39
C LYS A 42 -24.75 30.53 11.58
N ARG A 43 -24.76 31.76 12.14
CA ARG A 43 -24.21 33.01 11.56
C ARG A 43 -24.78 33.43 10.20
N GLY A 44 -25.99 32.99 9.82
CA GLY A 44 -26.82 33.62 8.78
C GLY A 44 -26.63 33.16 7.32
N GLU A 45 -27.58 33.61 6.49
CA GLU A 45 -27.82 33.22 5.09
C GLU A 45 -26.70 33.50 4.07
N PRO A 46 -25.84 34.53 4.16
CA PRO A 46 -24.86 34.82 3.11
C PRO A 46 -23.88 33.67 2.89
N ARG A 47 -23.58 32.89 3.91
CA ARG A 47 -22.63 31.79 3.90
C ARG A 47 -23.08 30.61 3.03
N HIS A 48 -24.38 30.28 3.05
CA HIS A 48 -24.94 29.23 2.21
C HIS A 48 -24.81 29.57 0.71
N ALA A 49 -25.21 30.79 0.31
CA ALA A 49 -25.12 31.23 -1.07
C ALA A 49 -23.66 31.31 -1.57
N GLU A 50 -22.71 31.70 -0.71
CA GLU A 50 -21.29 31.68 -1.03
C GLU A 50 -20.77 30.24 -1.23
N TRP A 51 -21.18 29.32 -0.35
CA TRP A 51 -20.84 27.91 -0.42
C TRP A 51 -21.35 27.23 -1.70
N LEU A 52 -22.60 27.53 -2.13
CA LEU A 52 -23.15 27.00 -3.39
C LEU A 52 -22.28 27.40 -4.59
N ARG A 53 -21.86 28.68 -4.66
CA ARG A 53 -20.97 29.17 -5.73
C ARG A 53 -19.59 28.54 -5.67
N TRP A 54 -19.04 28.43 -4.46
CA TRP A 54 -17.73 27.81 -4.25
C TRP A 54 -17.75 26.33 -4.64
N MET A 55 -18.75 25.55 -4.20
CA MET A 55 -18.89 24.14 -4.54
C MET A 55 -19.03 23.94 -6.06
N ALA A 56 -19.83 24.77 -6.72
CA ALA A 56 -19.96 24.73 -8.19
C ALA A 56 -18.62 24.93 -8.91
N ALA A 57 -17.79 25.85 -8.41
CA ALA A 57 -16.47 26.12 -8.98
C ALA A 57 -15.48 24.95 -8.80
N GLN A 58 -15.69 24.07 -7.80
CA GLN A 58 -14.86 22.87 -7.61
C GLN A 58 -15.17 21.75 -8.63
N ALA A 59 -16.33 21.82 -9.30
CA ALA A 59 -16.82 20.82 -10.26
C ALA A 59 -16.68 19.37 -9.73
N PRO A 60 -17.19 19.05 -8.52
CA PRO A 60 -17.09 17.71 -7.96
C PRO A 60 -17.93 16.71 -8.76
N ASP A 61 -17.61 15.42 -8.64
CA ASP A 61 -18.39 14.31 -9.18
C ASP A 61 -19.18 13.59 -8.08
N VAL A 62 -18.65 13.63 -6.83
CA VAL A 62 -19.30 13.12 -5.61
C VAL A 62 -19.02 14.09 -4.47
N VAL A 63 -20.06 14.40 -3.67
CA VAL A 63 -19.91 15.23 -2.46
C VAL A 63 -20.50 14.49 -1.27
N ALA A 64 -19.71 14.26 -0.24
CA ALA A 64 -20.10 13.74 1.07
C ALA A 64 -20.25 14.88 2.05
N LEU A 65 -21.43 15.03 2.67
CA LEU A 65 -21.78 16.16 3.53
C LEU A 65 -22.14 15.71 4.93
N GLN A 66 -21.71 16.47 5.92
CA GLN A 66 -22.03 16.27 7.33
C GLN A 66 -22.71 17.55 7.89
N GLU A 67 -23.48 17.37 8.96
CA GLU A 67 -24.23 18.43 9.63
C GLU A 67 -25.25 19.16 8.75
N LEU A 68 -26.01 18.42 7.98
CA LEU A 68 -27.11 18.95 7.16
C LEU A 68 -28.36 19.26 8.02
N ASN A 69 -28.18 19.97 9.16
CA ASN A 69 -29.25 20.31 10.08
C ASN A 69 -30.32 21.17 9.38
N GLY A 70 -31.59 20.76 9.49
CA GLY A 70 -32.71 21.43 8.86
C GLY A 70 -32.84 21.23 7.34
N TYR A 71 -32.05 20.31 6.76
CA TYR A 71 -32.24 19.92 5.37
C TYR A 71 -33.37 18.90 5.23
N THR A 72 -34.08 19.02 4.12
CA THR A 72 -34.93 17.97 3.56
C THR A 72 -34.24 17.36 2.34
N ALA A 73 -34.73 16.21 1.87
CA ALA A 73 -34.24 15.61 0.65
C ALA A 73 -34.37 16.56 -0.56
N ASP A 74 -35.50 17.30 -0.63
CA ASP A 74 -35.75 18.27 -1.71
C ASP A 74 -34.76 19.45 -1.65
N ARG A 75 -34.42 19.95 -0.46
CA ARG A 75 -33.43 21.01 -0.30
C ARG A 75 -32.05 20.55 -0.73
N LEU A 76 -31.63 19.33 -0.31
CA LEU A 76 -30.35 18.77 -0.74
C LEU A 76 -30.31 18.58 -2.26
N ALA A 77 -31.41 18.09 -2.86
CA ALA A 77 -31.54 17.94 -4.30
C ALA A 77 -31.52 19.29 -5.04
N ALA A 78 -32.12 20.34 -4.47
CA ALA A 78 -32.08 21.69 -5.04
C ALA A 78 -30.66 22.26 -5.01
N ASP A 79 -29.98 22.18 -3.86
CA ASP A 79 -28.60 22.66 -3.71
C ASP A 79 -27.64 21.92 -4.64
N SER A 80 -27.76 20.59 -4.75
CA SER A 80 -26.86 19.74 -5.55
C SER A 80 -26.88 20.08 -7.06
N ARG A 81 -27.98 20.64 -7.55
CA ARG A 81 -28.09 21.08 -8.95
C ARG A 81 -27.18 22.25 -9.28
N HIS A 82 -26.80 23.08 -8.28
CA HIS A 82 -25.88 24.19 -8.49
C HIS A 82 -24.48 23.75 -8.96
N TRP A 83 -24.07 22.53 -8.61
CA TRP A 83 -22.79 21.93 -9.08
C TRP A 83 -23.01 20.74 -10.02
N GLY A 84 -24.19 20.63 -10.61
CA GLY A 84 -24.50 19.68 -11.69
C GLY A 84 -24.82 18.26 -11.22
N HIS A 85 -25.14 18.04 -9.94
CA HIS A 85 -25.54 16.73 -9.45
C HIS A 85 -27.05 16.53 -9.55
N LEU A 86 -27.45 15.41 -10.18
CA LEU A 86 -28.85 15.02 -10.33
C LEU A 86 -29.30 13.99 -9.29
N HIS A 87 -28.36 13.40 -8.56
CA HIS A 87 -28.63 12.36 -7.59
C HIS A 87 -28.19 12.81 -6.20
N SER A 88 -29.06 12.61 -5.20
CA SER A 88 -28.78 12.96 -3.81
C SER A 88 -29.51 12.04 -2.85
N ILE A 89 -28.89 11.71 -1.73
CA ILE A 89 -29.46 10.93 -0.63
C ILE A 89 -29.19 11.68 0.67
N LEU A 90 -30.23 11.90 1.45
CA LEU A 90 -30.14 12.42 2.83
C LEU A 90 -30.43 11.27 3.79
N LEU A 91 -29.52 11.03 4.75
CA LEU A 91 -29.64 9.89 5.68
C LEU A 91 -30.88 10.00 6.59
N LYS A 92 -31.14 11.21 7.10
CA LYS A 92 -32.24 11.51 8.04
C LYS A 92 -32.52 13.01 8.02
N GLN A 93 -33.59 13.46 8.70
CA GLN A 93 -33.96 14.88 8.76
C GLN A 93 -33.77 15.50 10.16
N ASP A 94 -33.47 14.70 11.16
CA ASP A 94 -33.29 15.08 12.55
C ASP A 94 -31.82 15.06 12.99
N GLY A 95 -31.52 15.81 14.05
CA GLY A 95 -30.16 15.87 14.63
C GLY A 95 -29.14 16.44 13.65
N PHE A 96 -28.03 15.71 13.43
CA PHE A 96 -26.93 16.06 12.55
C PHE A 96 -26.88 15.10 11.35
N PRO A 97 -27.67 15.32 10.30
CA PRO A 97 -27.75 14.41 9.16
C PRO A 97 -26.48 14.44 8.32
N THR A 98 -26.14 13.28 7.75
CA THR A 98 -25.21 13.20 6.63
C THR A 98 -25.97 13.05 5.32
N GLY A 99 -25.32 13.39 4.21
CA GLY A 99 -25.87 13.23 2.88
C GLY A 99 -24.79 13.02 1.84
N VAL A 100 -25.19 12.50 0.70
CA VAL A 100 -24.33 12.36 -0.47
C VAL A 100 -25.03 12.91 -1.69
N THR A 101 -24.27 13.60 -2.55
CA THR A 101 -24.75 14.00 -3.87
C THR A 101 -23.78 13.53 -4.95
N SER A 102 -24.30 13.23 -6.14
CA SER A 102 -23.48 12.66 -7.21
C SER A 102 -23.98 13.10 -8.59
N ARG A 103 -23.01 13.28 -9.51
CA ARG A 103 -23.26 13.39 -10.94
C ARG A 103 -23.76 12.06 -11.53
N TYR A 104 -23.29 10.94 -10.96
CA TYR A 104 -23.61 9.58 -11.39
C TYR A 104 -24.77 9.01 -10.58
N PRO A 105 -25.49 8.00 -11.11
CA PRO A 105 -26.53 7.30 -10.36
C PRO A 105 -26.00 6.77 -9.01
N ILE A 106 -26.85 6.89 -7.98
CA ILE A 106 -26.59 6.34 -6.64
C ILE A 106 -27.43 5.09 -6.48
N THR A 107 -26.78 3.95 -6.26
CA THR A 107 -27.43 2.64 -6.09
C THR A 107 -27.03 1.99 -4.77
N ASP A 108 -27.60 0.84 -4.45
CA ASP A 108 -27.26 0.00 -3.29
C ASP A 108 -27.22 0.77 -1.96
N VAL A 109 -28.18 1.70 -1.81
CA VAL A 109 -28.24 2.61 -0.68
C VAL A 109 -28.62 1.87 0.60
N LYS A 110 -27.83 2.03 1.64
CA LYS A 110 -28.11 1.52 2.99
C LYS A 110 -27.90 2.63 4.02
N MET A 111 -28.92 2.85 4.85
CA MET A 111 -28.91 3.81 5.94
C MET A 111 -28.76 3.06 7.26
N LEU A 112 -27.58 3.12 7.86
CA LEU A 112 -27.24 2.45 9.12
C LEU A 112 -27.39 3.48 10.25
N ARG A 113 -28.31 3.21 11.18
CA ARG A 113 -28.59 4.12 12.32
C ARG A 113 -28.20 3.49 13.64
N ASP A 114 -28.50 2.21 13.81
CA ASP A 114 -28.28 1.50 15.07
C ASP A 114 -26.80 1.40 15.41
N GLY A 115 -26.45 1.85 16.60
CA GLY A 115 -25.07 1.87 17.09
C GLY A 115 -24.23 3.10 16.65
N PHE A 116 -24.68 3.85 15.65
CA PHE A 116 -24.02 5.08 15.19
C PHE A 116 -24.67 6.32 15.83
N HIS A 117 -23.87 7.26 16.28
CA HIS A 117 -24.36 8.49 16.89
C HIS A 117 -25.12 9.38 15.90
N HIS A 118 -24.53 9.60 14.74
CA HIS A 118 -25.16 10.40 13.67
C HIS A 118 -25.75 9.54 12.54
N GLY A 119 -25.42 8.25 12.49
CA GLY A 119 -25.74 7.32 11.42
C GLY A 119 -24.63 7.24 10.38
N LEU A 120 -24.68 6.21 9.56
CA LEU A 120 -23.75 5.92 8.47
C LEU A 120 -24.53 5.70 7.19
N LEU A 121 -24.18 6.38 6.11
CA LEU A 121 -24.76 6.21 4.79
C LEU A 121 -23.79 5.44 3.90
N ARG A 122 -24.22 4.26 3.43
CA ARG A 122 -23.51 3.50 2.40
C ARG A 122 -24.26 3.54 1.08
N CYS A 123 -23.54 3.69 -0.03
CA CYS A 123 -24.11 3.60 -1.37
C CYS A 123 -23.05 3.20 -2.39
N ARG A 124 -23.48 2.92 -3.63
CA ARG A 124 -22.62 2.67 -4.76
C ARG A 124 -22.74 3.78 -5.80
N ILE A 125 -21.61 4.33 -6.25
CA ILE A 125 -21.51 5.43 -7.22
C ILE A 125 -20.37 5.14 -8.18
N ALA A 126 -20.60 5.14 -9.48
CA ALA A 126 -19.59 4.91 -10.51
C ALA A 126 -18.72 3.65 -10.26
N GLY A 127 -19.36 2.56 -9.79
CA GLY A 127 -18.68 1.30 -9.48
C GLY A 127 -17.89 1.26 -8.18
N LEU A 128 -17.88 2.33 -7.39
CA LEU A 128 -17.23 2.42 -6.08
C LEU A 128 -18.28 2.35 -4.97
N TRP A 129 -17.93 1.72 -3.84
CA TRP A 129 -18.68 1.83 -2.61
C TRP A 129 -18.27 3.10 -1.87
N PHE A 130 -19.25 3.90 -1.48
CA PHE A 130 -19.07 5.09 -0.67
C PHE A 130 -19.69 4.91 0.70
N TYR A 131 -18.95 5.24 1.74
CA TYR A 131 -19.43 5.38 3.11
C TYR A 131 -19.29 6.84 3.52
N VAL A 132 -20.41 7.50 3.81
CA VAL A 132 -20.42 8.87 4.33
C VAL A 132 -20.50 8.81 5.84
N VAL A 133 -19.46 9.30 6.48
CA VAL A 133 -19.19 9.12 7.91
C VAL A 133 -19.41 10.45 8.66
N HIS A 134 -19.97 10.34 9.85
CA HIS A 134 -19.94 11.38 10.90
C HIS A 134 -19.94 10.67 12.25
N PHE A 135 -18.75 10.42 12.82
CA PHE A 135 -18.59 9.68 14.07
C PHE A 135 -18.89 10.55 15.30
N HIS A 136 -18.96 9.91 16.44
CA HIS A 136 -19.30 10.56 17.72
C HIS A 136 -18.29 11.68 18.08
N PRO A 137 -18.73 12.93 18.32
CA PRO A 137 -17.84 14.08 18.45
C PRO A 137 -17.02 14.10 19.75
N ALA A 138 -17.52 13.50 20.83
CA ALA A 138 -16.98 13.73 22.18
C ALA A 138 -16.69 12.43 22.97
N ASN A 139 -16.64 11.24 22.32
CA ASN A 139 -16.39 10.00 23.06
C ASN A 139 -15.57 9.01 22.22
N PHE A 140 -14.35 8.74 22.67
CA PHE A 140 -13.42 7.86 21.94
C PHE A 140 -13.89 6.40 21.90
N GLU A 141 -14.48 5.87 23.00
CA GLU A 141 -14.97 4.49 23.04
C GLU A 141 -16.09 4.26 22.00
N ARG A 142 -16.94 5.29 21.81
CA ARG A 142 -18.00 5.24 20.80
C ARG A 142 -17.43 5.30 19.38
N ARG A 143 -16.41 6.13 19.13
CA ARG A 143 -15.74 6.15 17.80
C ARG A 143 -15.13 4.80 17.45
N VAL A 144 -14.49 4.12 18.40
CA VAL A 144 -13.97 2.77 18.20
C VAL A 144 -15.09 1.77 17.90
N ALA A 145 -16.22 1.85 18.64
CA ALA A 145 -17.38 1.00 18.38
C ALA A 145 -18.01 1.25 17.01
N GLU A 146 -18.14 2.51 16.60
CA GLU A 146 -18.66 2.90 15.27
C GLU A 146 -17.74 2.41 14.14
N ALA A 147 -16.41 2.44 14.33
CA ALA A 147 -15.45 1.88 13.39
C ALA A 147 -15.61 0.35 13.25
N GLY A 148 -15.88 -0.36 14.35
CA GLY A 148 -16.17 -1.79 14.33
C GLY A 148 -17.47 -2.13 13.60
N LEU A 149 -18.53 -1.32 13.77
CA LEU A 149 -19.79 -1.50 13.03
C LEU A 149 -19.61 -1.22 11.52
N LEU A 150 -18.79 -0.25 11.17
CA LEU A 150 -18.43 0.00 9.77
C LEU A 150 -17.69 -1.21 9.18
N GLU A 151 -16.72 -1.77 9.91
CA GLU A 151 -15.99 -2.98 9.52
C GLU A 151 -16.94 -4.16 9.27
N GLU A 152 -17.89 -4.39 10.18
CA GLU A 152 -18.90 -5.44 9.99
C GLU A 152 -19.72 -5.26 8.71
N ASP A 153 -20.09 -4.02 8.35
CA ASP A 153 -20.85 -3.76 7.12
C ASP A 153 -19.97 -3.95 5.87
N VAL A 154 -18.70 -3.53 5.93
CA VAL A 154 -17.71 -3.74 4.85
C VAL A 154 -17.52 -5.24 4.58
N ARG A 155 -17.36 -6.07 5.60
CA ARG A 155 -17.22 -7.53 5.45
C ARG A 155 -18.44 -8.22 4.81
N ARG A 156 -19.60 -7.56 4.82
CA ARG A 156 -20.85 -8.07 4.23
C ARG A 156 -21.09 -7.60 2.80
N LEU A 157 -20.14 -6.86 2.22
CA LEU A 157 -20.23 -6.49 0.81
C LEU A 157 -20.14 -7.73 -0.08
N PRO A 158 -20.85 -7.74 -1.22
CA PRO A 158 -20.92 -8.93 -2.07
C PRO A 158 -19.62 -9.24 -2.83
N GLU A 159 -18.76 -8.24 -3.00
CA GLU A 159 -17.48 -8.40 -3.68
C GLU A 159 -16.40 -8.89 -2.70
N GLU A 160 -15.55 -9.81 -3.16
CA GLU A 160 -14.39 -10.31 -2.39
C GLU A 160 -13.34 -9.22 -2.15
N ASN A 161 -13.19 -8.29 -3.08
CA ASN A 161 -12.23 -7.18 -2.99
C ASN A 161 -12.89 -5.84 -3.40
N PRO A 162 -13.80 -5.29 -2.57
CA PRO A 162 -14.57 -4.11 -2.94
C PRO A 162 -13.70 -2.86 -3.03
N ARG A 163 -13.96 -2.01 -4.03
CA ARG A 163 -13.36 -0.67 -4.13
C ARG A 163 -14.16 0.31 -3.29
N ILE A 164 -13.58 0.78 -2.19
CA ILE A 164 -14.28 1.55 -1.17
C ILE A 164 -13.65 2.92 -0.97
N VAL A 165 -14.48 3.94 -0.81
CA VAL A 165 -14.14 5.28 -0.33
C VAL A 165 -14.91 5.52 0.97
N LEU A 166 -14.21 5.83 2.06
CA LEU A 166 -14.80 6.37 3.28
C LEU A 166 -14.54 7.88 3.28
N ALA A 167 -15.56 8.69 3.43
CA ALA A 167 -15.41 10.14 3.42
C ALA A 167 -16.29 10.80 4.47
N GLY A 168 -15.75 11.72 5.25
CA GLY A 168 -16.52 12.45 6.25
C GLY A 168 -15.72 12.97 7.42
N ASP A 169 -16.48 13.38 8.43
CA ASP A 169 -15.98 13.79 9.73
C ASP A 169 -15.93 12.58 10.69
N PHE A 170 -14.73 12.13 10.98
CA PHE A 170 -14.49 11.00 11.88
C PHE A 170 -14.32 11.42 13.33
N ASN A 171 -14.25 12.72 13.61
CA ASN A 171 -14.06 13.27 14.96
C ASN A 171 -12.92 12.60 15.75
N GLY A 172 -11.96 11.99 15.04
CA GLY A 172 -10.86 11.18 15.59
C GLY A 172 -9.49 11.70 15.16
N PHE A 173 -8.45 11.26 15.87
CA PHE A 173 -7.07 11.64 15.60
C PHE A 173 -6.35 10.55 14.81
N SER A 174 -5.64 10.93 13.75
CA SER A 174 -4.79 10.00 13.00
C SER A 174 -3.45 9.77 13.71
N PRO A 175 -3.01 8.50 13.86
CA PRO A 175 -1.65 8.21 14.34
C PRO A 175 -0.56 8.86 13.48
N ALA A 176 -0.82 9.07 12.18
CA ALA A 176 0.11 9.72 11.27
C ALA A 176 0.38 11.20 11.62
N ASP A 177 -0.49 11.83 12.41
CA ASP A 177 -0.36 13.22 12.83
C ASP A 177 0.06 13.36 14.31
N ARG A 178 0.37 12.24 14.98
CA ARG A 178 0.68 12.19 16.42
C ARG A 178 1.75 13.18 16.85
N SER A 179 2.85 13.26 16.08
CA SER A 179 3.97 14.16 16.40
C SER A 179 3.55 15.64 16.47
N SER A 180 2.62 16.05 15.60
CA SER A 180 2.08 17.42 15.57
C SER A 180 1.17 17.68 16.76
N TYR A 181 0.35 16.70 17.14
CA TYR A 181 -0.53 16.81 18.31
C TYR A 181 0.25 16.78 19.62
N ASP A 182 1.27 15.93 19.73
CA ASP A 182 2.14 15.85 20.91
C ASP A 182 2.97 17.14 21.11
N ALA A 183 3.26 17.85 20.01
CA ALA A 183 3.95 19.14 20.05
C ALA A 183 3.05 20.31 20.48
N ASP A 184 1.71 20.17 20.49
CA ASP A 184 0.80 21.23 20.92
C ASP A 184 0.38 21.05 22.39
N PRO A 185 0.96 21.84 23.33
CA PRO A 185 0.68 21.69 24.74
C PRO A 185 -0.75 22.11 25.14
N ARG A 186 -1.54 22.69 24.23
CA ARG A 186 -2.90 23.18 24.48
C ARG A 186 -3.97 22.11 24.29
N LEU A 187 -3.71 21.07 23.48
CA LEU A 187 -4.71 20.06 23.10
C LEU A 187 -5.21 19.23 24.29
N VAL A 188 -4.32 18.61 25.06
CA VAL A 188 -4.74 17.80 26.22
C VAL A 188 -5.48 18.62 27.28
N PRO A 189 -5.00 19.82 27.70
CA PRO A 189 -5.77 20.69 28.61
C PRO A 189 -7.15 21.05 28.06
N PHE A 190 -7.27 21.34 26.76
CA PHE A 190 -8.54 21.67 26.13
C PHE A 190 -9.54 20.51 26.23
N PHE A 191 -9.14 19.30 25.88
CA PHE A 191 -10.02 18.12 25.98
C PHE A 191 -10.34 17.73 27.42
N ARG A 192 -9.41 17.91 28.34
CA ARG A 192 -9.68 17.72 29.78
C ARG A 192 -10.73 18.69 30.28
N MET A 193 -10.72 19.93 29.82
CA MET A 193 -11.76 20.91 30.12
C MET A 193 -13.13 20.47 29.55
N LEU A 194 -13.19 19.97 28.32
CA LEU A 194 -14.43 19.49 27.71
C LEU A 194 -14.99 18.28 28.47
N ASP A 195 -14.14 17.31 28.81
CA ASP A 195 -14.52 16.12 29.58
C ASP A 195 -15.02 16.49 31.00
N GLY A 196 -14.51 17.57 31.56
CA GLY A 196 -14.99 18.11 32.84
C GLY A 196 -16.33 18.85 32.76
N ARG A 197 -16.72 19.33 31.58
CA ARG A 197 -17.98 20.08 31.36
C ARG A 197 -19.17 19.16 31.07
N ASP A 198 -18.93 18.02 30.44
CA ASP A 198 -19.99 17.05 30.11
C ASP A 198 -19.59 15.66 30.62
N ARG A 199 -20.40 15.10 31.54
CA ARG A 199 -20.22 13.78 32.12
C ARG A 199 -20.26 12.63 31.08
N ASN A 200 -20.81 12.87 29.90
CA ASN A 200 -20.89 11.88 28.83
C ASN A 200 -19.71 12.03 27.83
N ALA A 201 -18.96 13.12 27.93
CA ALA A 201 -17.76 13.31 27.14
C ALA A 201 -16.61 12.43 27.66
N ARG A 202 -15.90 11.84 26.74
CA ARG A 202 -14.70 11.03 26.94
C ARG A 202 -13.78 11.24 25.75
N ASN A 203 -13.18 12.41 25.67
CA ASN A 203 -12.26 12.76 24.61
C ASN A 203 -10.87 12.20 24.85
N LEU A 204 -10.48 12.09 26.13
CA LEU A 204 -9.18 11.57 26.54
C LEU A 204 -9.31 10.12 27.05
N ASN A 205 -8.34 9.29 26.68
CA ASN A 205 -8.11 7.94 27.20
C ASN A 205 -6.95 8.00 28.20
N ASP A 206 -7.22 7.71 29.48
CA ASP A 206 -6.25 7.84 30.58
C ASP A 206 -5.49 9.19 30.57
N GLY A 207 -6.21 10.29 30.28
CA GLY A 207 -5.66 11.64 30.25
C GLY A 207 -4.79 11.97 29.04
N ARG A 208 -4.79 11.12 28.00
CA ARG A 208 -4.05 11.29 26.73
C ARG A 208 -5.02 11.34 25.55
N LEU A 209 -4.58 11.91 24.43
CA LEU A 209 -5.33 11.83 23.17
C LEU A 209 -5.50 10.38 22.75
N ASP A 210 -6.69 10.04 22.28
CA ASP A 210 -7.03 8.72 21.79
C ASP A 210 -6.99 8.67 20.25
N TYR A 211 -6.38 7.64 19.71
CA TYR A 211 -6.23 7.40 18.27
C TYR A 211 -7.05 6.20 17.80
N GLY A 212 -7.67 5.45 18.73
CA GLY A 212 -8.26 4.14 18.49
C GLY A 212 -9.33 4.13 17.40
N GLY A 213 -10.13 5.18 17.25
CA GLY A 213 -11.14 5.27 16.19
C GLY A 213 -10.54 5.25 14.78
N ILE A 214 -9.46 6.00 14.54
CA ILE A 214 -8.76 6.01 13.26
C ILE A 214 -7.85 4.78 13.09
N GLU A 215 -7.18 4.34 14.18
CA GLU A 215 -6.40 3.09 14.16
C GLU A 215 -7.26 1.89 13.75
N ALA A 216 -8.51 1.82 14.22
CA ALA A 216 -9.43 0.75 13.84
C ALA A 216 -9.74 0.76 12.32
N ILE A 217 -9.84 1.93 11.70
CA ILE A 217 -10.01 2.05 10.23
C ILE A 217 -8.73 1.61 9.50
N LEU A 218 -7.56 2.06 9.97
CA LEU A 218 -6.28 1.73 9.35
C LEU A 218 -5.94 0.24 9.47
N THR A 219 -6.29 -0.41 10.60
CA THR A 219 -6.08 -1.86 10.80
C THR A 219 -6.92 -2.72 9.87
N GLN A 220 -8.04 -2.21 9.35
CA GLN A 220 -8.82 -2.87 8.30
C GLN A 220 -8.14 -2.78 6.92
N GLY A 221 -6.98 -2.13 6.82
CA GLY A 221 -6.23 -1.95 5.58
C GLY A 221 -6.60 -0.67 4.80
N PHE A 222 -7.51 0.16 5.29
CA PHE A 222 -7.82 1.43 4.62
C PHE A 222 -6.62 2.38 4.65
N VAL A 223 -6.45 3.14 3.57
CA VAL A 223 -5.36 4.10 3.40
C VAL A 223 -5.87 5.51 3.64
N ASP A 224 -5.29 6.21 4.62
CA ASP A 224 -5.46 7.66 4.82
C ASP A 224 -4.73 8.39 3.68
N ILE A 225 -5.47 8.79 2.65
CA ILE A 225 -4.86 9.32 1.43
C ILE A 225 -4.22 10.70 1.62
N VAL A 226 -4.65 11.48 2.61
CA VAL A 226 -4.01 12.77 2.96
C VAL A 226 -2.64 12.50 3.58
N ALA A 227 -2.57 11.61 4.56
CA ALA A 227 -1.30 11.25 5.19
C ALA A 227 -0.35 10.55 4.22
N ALA A 228 -0.87 9.64 3.37
CA ALA A 228 -0.08 8.92 2.39
C ALA A 228 0.47 9.80 1.25
N SER A 229 -0.17 10.95 0.98
CA SER A 229 0.27 11.89 -0.06
C SER A 229 1.15 13.01 0.45
N ARG A 230 1.28 13.16 1.78
CA ARG A 230 2.07 14.22 2.41
C ARG A 230 3.55 13.87 2.36
N GLY A 231 4.36 14.77 1.82
CA GLY A 231 5.81 14.64 1.82
C GLY A 231 6.42 14.71 3.23
N PRO A 232 7.60 14.12 3.45
CA PRO A 232 8.24 14.07 4.78
C PRO A 232 8.48 15.43 5.43
N SER A 233 8.67 16.48 4.63
CA SER A 233 8.92 17.87 5.07
C SER A 233 7.68 18.76 4.98
N GLU A 234 6.53 18.24 4.55
CA GLU A 234 5.31 19.04 4.49
C GLU A 234 4.73 19.24 5.90
N PRO A 235 4.38 20.50 6.28
CA PRO A 235 3.84 20.78 7.59
C PRO A 235 2.48 20.10 7.77
N PHE A 236 2.14 19.78 9.00
CA PHE A 236 0.80 19.37 9.37
C PHE A 236 -0.22 20.44 9.00
N VAL A 237 -1.35 20.00 8.46
CA VAL A 237 -2.49 20.86 8.13
C VAL A 237 -3.76 20.17 8.63
N GLY A 238 -4.50 20.83 9.52
CA GLY A 238 -5.78 20.35 10.03
C GLY A 238 -6.96 20.73 9.14
N THR A 239 -8.11 20.13 9.41
CA THR A 239 -9.39 20.49 8.80
C THR A 239 -10.27 21.33 9.70
N PHE A 240 -9.96 21.44 10.99
CA PHE A 240 -10.74 22.12 12.03
C PHE A 240 -9.82 22.72 13.11
N PRO A 241 -10.11 23.88 13.69
CA PRO A 241 -11.19 24.81 13.31
C PRO A 241 -10.77 25.77 12.19
N THR A 242 -11.75 26.39 11.54
CA THR A 242 -11.51 27.53 10.65
C THR A 242 -11.52 28.85 11.44
N PRO A 243 -11.01 29.96 10.87
CA PRO A 243 -11.12 31.28 11.48
C PRO A 243 -12.56 31.80 11.69
N LEU A 244 -13.57 31.11 11.13
CA LEU A 244 -14.98 31.45 11.35
C LEU A 244 -15.38 31.28 12.82
N VAL A 245 -14.75 30.35 13.54
CA VAL A 245 -14.95 30.10 14.96
C VAL A 245 -13.67 30.43 15.72
N GLY A 246 -13.79 30.93 16.95
CA GLY A 246 -12.63 31.30 17.76
C GLY A 246 -11.94 30.09 18.39
N ASP A 247 -10.63 30.20 18.64
CA ASP A 247 -9.81 29.13 19.26
C ASP A 247 -10.26 28.81 20.71
N GLU A 248 -10.84 29.76 21.43
CA GLU A 248 -11.20 29.56 22.84
C GLU A 248 -12.25 28.47 23.06
N ASP A 249 -13.21 28.36 22.14
CA ASP A 249 -14.31 27.39 22.23
C ASP A 249 -14.06 26.10 21.41
N HIS A 250 -13.14 26.15 20.45
CA HIS A 250 -12.96 25.08 19.47
C HIS A 250 -11.56 24.44 19.51
N GLY A 251 -10.63 25.01 20.28
CA GLY A 251 -9.26 24.50 20.43
C GLY A 251 -8.38 24.79 19.22
N THR A 252 -7.31 24.03 19.11
CA THR A 252 -6.26 24.25 18.10
C THR A 252 -6.45 23.38 16.85
N ASP A 253 -5.63 23.62 15.84
CA ASP A 253 -5.70 22.97 14.52
C ASP A 253 -5.64 21.42 14.63
N ARG A 254 -6.66 20.74 14.05
CA ARG A 254 -6.81 19.29 14.08
C ARG A 254 -7.34 18.79 12.73
N ARG A 255 -6.97 17.59 12.35
CA ARG A 255 -7.56 16.92 11.19
C ARG A 255 -8.64 15.95 11.68
N LEU A 256 -9.90 16.28 11.45
CA LEU A 256 -11.08 15.51 11.83
C LEU A 256 -11.80 14.92 10.62
N ASP A 257 -11.63 15.56 9.45
CA ASP A 257 -12.22 15.13 8.18
C ASP A 257 -11.21 14.33 7.37
N PHE A 258 -11.65 13.20 6.88
CA PHE A 258 -10.80 12.25 6.17
C PHE A 258 -11.45 11.77 4.89
N ILE A 259 -10.62 11.37 3.94
CA ILE A 259 -10.97 10.47 2.85
C ILE A 259 -10.01 9.29 2.95
N PHE A 260 -10.56 8.10 3.20
CA PHE A 260 -9.83 6.85 3.12
C PHE A 260 -10.24 6.08 1.87
N THR A 261 -9.33 5.29 1.35
CA THR A 261 -9.62 4.35 0.26
C THR A 261 -9.27 2.93 0.69
N SER A 262 -9.96 1.94 0.12
CA SER A 262 -9.49 0.56 0.18
C SER A 262 -8.12 0.43 -0.51
N PRO A 263 -7.29 -0.57 -0.14
CA PRO A 263 -5.93 -0.74 -0.68
C PRO A 263 -5.89 -0.79 -2.21
N ASN A 264 -6.82 -1.54 -2.81
CA ASN A 264 -6.95 -1.70 -4.27
C ASN A 264 -7.37 -0.42 -5.01
N LEU A 265 -7.80 0.61 -4.30
CA LEU A 265 -8.16 1.91 -4.86
C LEU A 265 -7.09 2.99 -4.60
N ALA A 266 -6.19 2.78 -3.65
CA ALA A 266 -5.19 3.77 -3.24
C ALA A 266 -4.27 4.20 -4.41
N GLY A 267 -3.88 3.27 -5.28
CA GLY A 267 -3.09 3.56 -6.48
C GLY A 267 -3.82 4.41 -7.55
N SER A 268 -5.13 4.60 -7.42
CA SER A 268 -5.92 5.48 -8.30
C SER A 268 -5.92 6.94 -7.84
N VAL A 269 -5.38 7.26 -6.67
CA VAL A 269 -5.33 8.63 -6.14
C VAL A 269 -4.36 9.47 -6.98
N GLN A 270 -4.89 10.42 -7.73
CA GLN A 270 -4.11 11.37 -8.52
C GLN A 270 -3.69 12.58 -7.68
N SER A 271 -4.57 13.06 -6.82
CA SER A 271 -4.26 14.15 -5.90
C SER A 271 -5.25 14.16 -4.73
N VAL A 272 -4.79 14.67 -3.59
CA VAL A 272 -5.63 14.98 -2.43
C VAL A 272 -5.19 16.30 -1.83
N ALA A 273 -6.13 17.08 -1.31
CA ALA A 273 -5.84 18.35 -0.65
C ALA A 273 -6.90 18.70 0.40
N ILE A 274 -6.47 19.26 1.51
CA ILE A 274 -7.32 20.04 2.41
C ILE A 274 -7.42 21.44 1.81
N LEU A 275 -8.63 21.88 1.48
CA LEU A 275 -8.86 23.14 0.77
C LEU A 275 -8.91 24.30 1.76
N ARG A 276 -7.76 24.90 2.05
CA ARG A 276 -7.61 26.05 2.99
C ARG A 276 -7.30 27.32 2.22
N ASP A 277 -8.32 28.08 1.92
CA ASP A 277 -8.20 29.39 1.27
C ASP A 277 -9.10 30.44 1.96
N ALA A 278 -9.05 31.67 1.48
CA ALA A 278 -9.82 32.78 2.06
C ALA A 278 -11.35 32.58 1.96
N ALA A 279 -11.84 31.79 1.00
CA ALA A 279 -13.25 31.47 0.88
C ALA A 279 -13.63 30.38 1.90
N THR A 280 -12.94 29.24 1.88
CA THR A 280 -13.24 28.08 2.76
C THR A 280 -13.11 28.43 4.24
N ALA A 281 -12.18 29.33 4.59
CA ALA A 281 -12.04 29.86 5.95
C ALA A 281 -13.31 30.54 6.53
N ARG A 282 -14.31 30.83 5.67
CA ARG A 282 -15.57 31.50 6.06
C ARG A 282 -16.82 30.67 5.78
N LEU A 283 -16.69 29.51 5.13
CA LEU A 283 -17.83 28.69 4.70
C LEU A 283 -18.34 27.77 5.81
N SER A 284 -17.46 27.23 6.63
CA SER A 284 -17.78 26.33 7.75
C SER A 284 -16.73 26.47 8.83
N ASP A 285 -16.96 25.88 10.00
CA ASP A 285 -15.92 25.65 11.01
C ASP A 285 -14.95 24.54 10.63
N HIS A 286 -15.27 23.76 9.57
CA HIS A 286 -14.38 22.77 8.95
C HIS A 286 -13.92 23.21 7.56
N TYR A 287 -12.69 22.84 7.20
CA TYR A 287 -12.18 22.93 5.84
C TYR A 287 -12.55 21.68 5.05
N PRO A 288 -12.97 21.81 3.78
CA PRO A 288 -13.25 20.67 2.92
C PRO A 288 -11.99 19.87 2.58
N VAL A 289 -12.15 18.56 2.40
CA VAL A 289 -11.12 17.70 1.84
C VAL A 289 -11.53 17.27 0.43
N ARG A 290 -10.63 17.42 -0.55
CA ARG A 290 -10.83 17.01 -1.93
C ARG A 290 -9.87 15.91 -2.31
N ALA A 291 -10.38 14.86 -2.98
CA ALA A 291 -9.59 13.84 -3.65
C ALA A 291 -9.95 13.79 -5.13
N VAL A 292 -8.97 13.48 -5.97
CA VAL A 292 -9.16 13.18 -7.39
C VAL A 292 -8.64 11.76 -7.61
N LEU A 293 -9.55 10.87 -8.01
CA LEU A 293 -9.23 9.51 -8.38
C LEU A 293 -9.24 9.39 -9.90
N ARG A 294 -8.20 8.80 -10.47
CA ARG A 294 -8.16 8.42 -11.87
C ARG A 294 -8.43 6.92 -11.96
N LEU A 295 -9.71 6.58 -12.14
CA LEU A 295 -10.11 5.20 -12.35
C LEU A 295 -9.77 4.83 -13.81
N ARG A 296 -8.81 3.95 -14.00
CA ARG A 296 -8.63 3.33 -15.32
C ARG A 296 -9.86 2.45 -15.58
N ALA A 297 -10.32 2.38 -16.83
CA ALA A 297 -11.39 1.46 -17.22
C ALA A 297 -11.05 0.01 -16.83
N ASP A 298 -9.76 -0.29 -16.79
CA ASP A 298 -9.16 -1.58 -16.44
C ASP A 298 -8.71 -1.68 -14.96
N ALA A 299 -8.90 -0.65 -14.13
CA ALA A 299 -8.43 -0.65 -12.71
C ALA A 299 -9.27 -1.55 -11.77
N ALA A 300 -10.24 -2.29 -12.33
CA ALA A 300 -10.87 -3.43 -11.67
C ALA A 300 -10.20 -4.76 -12.05
N GLU A 301 -9.24 -4.74 -12.98
CA GLU A 301 -8.52 -5.96 -13.34
C GLU A 301 -7.32 -6.16 -12.43
N SER A 302 -7.37 -7.25 -11.65
CA SER A 302 -6.23 -7.77 -10.90
C SER A 302 -4.95 -7.71 -11.75
N VAL A 303 -3.79 -7.40 -11.15
CA VAL A 303 -2.49 -7.54 -11.83
C VAL A 303 -2.18 -9.01 -12.13
N PHE A 304 -2.94 -9.93 -11.54
CA PHE A 304 -2.87 -11.37 -11.77
C PHE A 304 -3.92 -11.83 -12.77
N GLU A 305 -3.53 -12.76 -13.64
CA GLU A 305 -4.41 -13.41 -14.61
C GLU A 305 -4.96 -14.76 -14.08
N SER A 306 -4.35 -15.31 -13.03
CA SER A 306 -4.75 -16.59 -12.44
C SER A 306 -4.68 -16.59 -10.92
N ALA A 307 -5.45 -17.47 -10.29
CA ALA A 307 -5.25 -17.83 -8.90
C ALA A 307 -3.91 -18.58 -8.70
N PRO A 308 -3.37 -18.63 -7.46
CA PRO A 308 -2.18 -19.40 -7.14
C PRO A 308 -2.38 -20.91 -7.41
N GLU A 309 -1.42 -21.51 -8.10
CA GLU A 309 -1.37 -22.95 -8.37
C GLU A 309 -0.11 -23.56 -7.73
N MET A 310 -0.26 -24.65 -6.99
CA MET A 310 0.86 -25.35 -6.37
C MET A 310 1.57 -26.22 -7.39
N LEU A 311 2.87 -25.97 -7.60
CA LEU A 311 3.71 -26.70 -8.53
C LEU A 311 4.52 -27.83 -7.87
N ALA A 312 4.85 -27.69 -6.59
CA ALA A 312 5.58 -28.69 -5.81
C ALA A 312 5.31 -28.57 -4.32
N GLU A 313 5.33 -29.71 -3.63
CA GLU A 313 5.13 -29.82 -2.17
C GLU A 313 6.42 -29.67 -1.37
N THR A 314 7.59 -29.76 -2.01
CA THR A 314 8.91 -29.71 -1.36
C THR A 314 9.96 -29.04 -2.26
N GLY A 315 11.13 -28.75 -1.72
CA GLY A 315 12.31 -28.31 -2.46
C GLY A 315 12.33 -26.82 -2.81
N ALA A 316 11.41 -26.02 -2.29
CA ALA A 316 11.31 -24.61 -2.57
C ALA A 316 11.09 -23.78 -1.28
N GLY A 317 12.10 -23.79 -0.40
CA GLY A 317 12.05 -23.03 0.86
C GLY A 317 12.30 -21.54 0.65
N GLU A 318 13.19 -21.19 -0.29
CA GLU A 318 13.69 -19.83 -0.50
C GLU A 318 14.24 -19.60 -1.91
N GLY A 319 14.63 -18.33 -2.15
CA GLY A 319 15.48 -17.88 -3.24
C GLY A 319 15.05 -18.29 -4.65
N PRO A 320 13.77 -18.16 -5.04
CA PRO A 320 13.40 -18.50 -6.42
C PRO A 320 14.10 -17.54 -7.39
N ALA A 321 14.68 -18.10 -8.47
CA ALA A 321 15.31 -17.34 -9.54
C ALA A 321 15.11 -18.03 -10.88
N TRP A 322 14.65 -17.29 -11.89
CA TRP A 322 14.50 -17.81 -13.24
C TRP A 322 15.76 -17.63 -14.06
N HIS A 323 16.23 -18.70 -14.65
CA HIS A 323 17.36 -18.70 -15.57
C HIS A 323 16.90 -19.13 -16.98
N PRO A 324 17.18 -18.37 -18.05
CA PRO A 324 16.66 -18.66 -19.40
C PRO A 324 16.96 -20.09 -19.86
N ARG A 325 18.17 -20.61 -19.60
CA ARG A 325 18.63 -21.93 -20.03
C ARG A 325 18.39 -23.06 -19.03
N LEU A 326 18.35 -22.75 -17.73
CA LEU A 326 18.20 -23.77 -16.67
C LEU A 326 16.73 -23.93 -16.23
N GLY A 327 15.90 -22.93 -16.43
CA GLY A 327 14.55 -22.87 -15.85
C GLY A 327 14.55 -22.25 -14.45
N LEU A 328 13.60 -22.63 -13.62
CA LEU A 328 13.48 -22.12 -12.25
C LEU A 328 14.50 -22.82 -11.32
N LEU A 329 15.22 -22.01 -10.56
CA LEU A 329 16.07 -22.45 -9.46
C LEU A 329 15.40 -22.04 -8.13
N THR A 330 15.53 -22.88 -7.10
CA THR A 330 15.05 -22.61 -5.73
C THR A 330 16.03 -23.14 -4.70
N SER A 331 16.20 -22.45 -3.58
CA SER A 331 16.89 -22.97 -2.40
C SER A 331 15.92 -23.81 -1.57
N GLY A 332 16.28 -25.04 -1.25
CA GLY A 332 15.43 -25.91 -0.44
C GLY A 332 16.12 -27.22 -0.07
N GLU A 333 15.85 -27.72 1.14
CA GLU A 333 16.41 -28.98 1.66
C GLU A 333 17.95 -29.03 1.62
N GLY A 334 18.60 -27.87 1.85
CA GLY A 334 20.06 -27.72 1.79
C GLY A 334 20.65 -27.61 0.39
N ASN A 335 19.87 -27.77 -0.66
CA ASN A 335 20.30 -27.78 -2.05
C ASN A 335 19.86 -26.51 -2.81
N ILE A 336 20.43 -26.31 -3.99
CA ILE A 336 19.77 -25.54 -5.04
C ILE A 336 19.07 -26.57 -5.95
N ASN A 337 17.75 -26.49 -5.96
CA ASN A 337 16.90 -27.33 -6.82
C ASN A 337 16.64 -26.62 -8.14
N ARG A 338 16.35 -27.40 -9.18
CA ARG A 338 16.05 -26.92 -10.52
C ARG A 338 14.75 -27.52 -11.02
N ARG A 339 13.93 -26.71 -11.66
CA ARG A 339 12.79 -27.15 -12.45
C ARG A 339 12.96 -26.64 -13.89
N ASP A 340 13.13 -27.53 -14.83
CA ASP A 340 13.37 -27.20 -16.24
C ASP A 340 12.11 -26.66 -16.95
N GLY A 341 12.24 -26.22 -18.21
CA GLY A 341 11.14 -25.69 -19.00
C GLY A 341 9.99 -26.68 -19.28
N GLN A 342 10.17 -27.98 -19.00
CA GLN A 342 9.14 -29.03 -19.05
C GLN A 342 8.59 -29.36 -17.65
N GLY A 343 8.97 -28.62 -16.62
CA GLY A 343 8.52 -28.81 -15.25
C GLY A 343 9.21 -29.97 -14.51
N ARG A 344 10.24 -30.59 -15.05
CA ARG A 344 10.96 -31.71 -14.42
C ARG A 344 11.89 -31.19 -13.33
N ALA A 345 11.78 -31.76 -12.13
CA ALA A 345 12.59 -31.40 -10.97
C ALA A 345 13.92 -32.19 -10.95
N SER A 346 14.99 -31.53 -10.54
CA SER A 346 16.31 -32.12 -10.28
C SER A 346 17.11 -31.27 -9.31
N VAL A 347 18.15 -31.84 -8.69
CA VAL A 347 19.09 -31.05 -7.86
C VAL A 347 20.15 -30.45 -8.78
N TYR A 348 20.30 -29.10 -8.74
CA TYR A 348 21.31 -28.38 -9.50
C TYR A 348 22.64 -28.30 -8.75
N VAL A 349 22.60 -27.96 -7.45
CA VAL A 349 23.79 -27.97 -6.57
C VAL A 349 23.42 -28.65 -5.25
N ARG A 350 24.14 -29.73 -4.91
CA ARG A 350 23.97 -30.43 -3.63
C ARG A 350 24.67 -29.69 -2.51
N ASP A 351 24.13 -29.75 -1.30
CA ASP A 351 24.71 -29.21 -0.07
C ASP A 351 25.16 -27.74 -0.25
N ALA A 352 24.37 -27.00 -0.99
CA ALA A 352 24.63 -25.59 -1.29
C ALA A 352 24.59 -24.73 -0.04
N GLY A 353 23.65 -25.02 0.87
CA GLY A 353 23.40 -24.22 2.07
C GLY A 353 23.03 -22.78 1.72
N SER A 354 22.27 -22.63 0.62
CA SER A 354 21.89 -21.34 0.02
C SER A 354 20.57 -20.82 0.55
N ASN A 355 20.36 -19.50 0.38
CA ASN A 355 19.10 -18.80 0.59
C ASN A 355 18.74 -18.04 -0.69
N GLY A 356 18.91 -16.71 -0.76
CA GLY A 356 18.61 -15.89 -1.91
C GLY A 356 19.44 -16.25 -3.14
N LEU A 357 18.79 -16.28 -4.32
CA LEU A 357 19.40 -16.50 -5.62
C LEU A 357 19.06 -15.36 -6.56
N LEU A 358 20.02 -15.02 -7.44
CA LEU A 358 19.81 -14.03 -8.51
C LEU A 358 20.57 -14.47 -9.76
N VAL A 359 19.99 -14.24 -10.94
CA VAL A 359 20.68 -14.47 -12.22
C VAL A 359 21.20 -13.12 -12.73
N ASP A 360 22.52 -13.01 -12.91
CA ASP A 360 23.15 -11.79 -13.41
C ASP A 360 23.08 -11.67 -14.93
N ARG A 361 23.56 -10.55 -15.48
CA ARG A 361 23.48 -10.26 -16.93
C ARG A 361 24.26 -11.23 -17.79
N GLU A 362 25.27 -11.86 -17.25
CA GLU A 362 26.07 -12.88 -17.91
C GLU A 362 25.54 -14.30 -17.68
N GLN A 363 24.27 -14.40 -17.24
CA GLN A 363 23.60 -15.67 -16.94
C GLN A 363 24.34 -16.53 -15.90
N ARG A 364 25.00 -15.91 -14.93
CA ARG A 364 25.60 -16.62 -13.79
C ARG A 364 24.66 -16.51 -12.59
N VAL A 365 24.66 -17.53 -11.76
CA VAL A 365 23.83 -17.56 -10.55
C VAL A 365 24.62 -16.95 -9.39
N VAL A 366 24.18 -15.81 -8.88
CA VAL A 366 24.65 -15.24 -7.60
C VAL A 366 23.90 -15.94 -6.47
N ILE A 367 24.63 -16.34 -5.44
CA ILE A 367 24.15 -17.22 -4.37
C ILE A 367 24.50 -16.59 -3.02
N CYS A 368 23.49 -16.31 -2.20
CA CYS A 368 23.70 -16.07 -0.77
C CYS A 368 23.83 -17.41 -0.06
N GLU A 369 24.97 -17.65 0.58
CA GLU A 369 25.29 -18.91 1.27
C GLU A 369 25.36 -18.69 2.79
N PRO A 370 24.23 -18.61 3.53
CA PRO A 370 24.22 -18.36 4.97
C PRO A 370 25.02 -19.40 5.77
N VAL A 371 24.98 -20.67 5.35
CA VAL A 371 25.75 -21.75 6.04
C VAL A 371 27.25 -21.56 5.90
N ARG A 372 27.72 -21.05 4.74
CA ARG A 372 29.13 -20.75 4.50
C ARG A 372 29.51 -19.32 4.85
N ARG A 373 28.53 -18.48 5.17
CA ARG A 373 28.70 -17.07 5.57
C ARG A 373 29.38 -16.25 4.46
N ARG A 374 28.89 -16.38 3.21
CA ARG A 374 29.47 -15.73 2.04
C ARG A 374 28.45 -15.47 0.93
N VAL A 375 28.83 -14.64 -0.02
CA VAL A 375 28.16 -14.48 -1.31
C VAL A 375 29.09 -15.03 -2.39
N SER A 376 28.57 -15.88 -3.28
CA SER A 376 29.31 -16.46 -4.38
C SER A 376 28.59 -16.31 -5.72
N ARG A 377 29.29 -16.60 -6.80
CA ARG A 377 28.78 -16.57 -8.18
C ARG A 377 29.15 -17.86 -8.89
N ARG A 378 28.17 -18.54 -9.46
CA ARG A 378 28.33 -19.79 -10.19
C ARG A 378 28.06 -19.61 -11.67
N SER A 379 29.03 -19.96 -12.50
CA SER A 379 28.94 -20.01 -13.97
C SER A 379 28.26 -21.28 -14.45
N LEU A 380 27.77 -21.27 -15.70
CA LEU A 380 27.12 -22.45 -16.31
C LEU A 380 28.02 -23.67 -16.46
N ASP A 381 29.34 -23.47 -16.56
CA ASP A 381 30.34 -24.54 -16.57
C ASP A 381 30.56 -25.22 -15.21
N GLY A 382 29.89 -24.69 -14.17
CA GLY A 382 29.98 -25.17 -12.80
C GLY A 382 31.04 -24.50 -11.93
N THR A 383 31.87 -23.61 -12.49
CA THR A 383 32.85 -22.83 -11.73
C THR A 383 32.15 -21.89 -10.73
N THR A 384 32.59 -21.91 -9.48
CA THR A 384 32.06 -21.03 -8.43
C THR A 384 33.17 -20.11 -7.92
N THR A 385 32.91 -18.82 -7.95
CA THR A 385 33.80 -17.75 -7.43
C THR A 385 33.18 -17.13 -6.20
N VAL A 386 33.94 -17.01 -5.11
CA VAL A 386 33.53 -16.23 -3.92
C VAL A 386 33.62 -14.75 -4.25
N LEU A 387 32.52 -14.02 -4.04
CA LEU A 387 32.47 -12.56 -4.25
C LEU A 387 32.80 -11.80 -2.97
N ALA A 388 32.27 -12.27 -1.84
CA ALA A 388 32.52 -11.68 -0.53
C ALA A 388 32.28 -12.72 0.58
N GLU A 389 33.18 -12.81 1.58
CA GLU A 389 33.02 -13.65 2.77
C GLU A 389 33.43 -12.94 4.06
N THR A 390 34.08 -11.78 3.95
CA THR A 390 34.50 -10.96 5.09
C THR A 390 34.30 -9.47 4.80
N PHE A 391 34.12 -8.70 5.86
CA PHE A 391 34.12 -7.23 5.83
C PHE A 391 34.82 -6.71 7.06
N GLU A 392 35.79 -5.77 6.91
CA GLU A 392 36.61 -5.18 8.02
C GLU A 392 37.26 -6.26 8.93
N GLY A 393 37.61 -7.42 8.36
CA GLY A 393 38.25 -8.52 9.05
C GLY A 393 37.32 -9.50 9.76
N GLY A 394 36.03 -9.22 9.86
CA GLY A 394 34.98 -10.12 10.38
C GLY A 394 34.26 -10.87 9.25
N ARG A 395 33.76 -12.08 9.55
CA ARG A 395 32.93 -12.83 8.63
C ARG A 395 31.49 -12.33 8.67
N PHE A 396 30.79 -12.40 7.52
CA PHE A 396 29.36 -12.13 7.46
C PHE A 396 28.56 -13.03 8.41
N ASN A 397 27.35 -12.59 8.76
CA ASN A 397 26.45 -13.36 9.62
C ASN A 397 25.80 -14.53 8.86
N GLN A 398 24.79 -14.22 8.06
CA GLN A 398 24.05 -15.19 7.26
C GLN A 398 23.52 -14.50 5.99
N PRO A 399 24.38 -14.21 4.97
CA PRO A 399 23.91 -13.57 3.74
C PRO A 399 22.62 -14.19 3.25
N ASN A 400 21.55 -13.35 3.13
CA ASN A 400 20.18 -13.84 2.98
C ASN A 400 19.61 -13.60 1.57
N ASP A 401 19.39 -12.38 1.12
CA ASP A 401 18.87 -12.08 -0.22
C ASP A 401 19.77 -11.07 -0.95
N VAL A 402 19.59 -10.95 -2.28
CA VAL A 402 20.47 -10.16 -3.13
C VAL A 402 19.72 -9.48 -4.26
N ALA A 403 20.08 -8.21 -4.53
CA ALA A 403 19.60 -7.40 -5.64
C ALA A 403 20.75 -6.91 -6.51
N LEU A 404 20.46 -6.63 -7.78
CA LEU A 404 21.42 -6.14 -8.77
C LEU A 404 20.91 -4.82 -9.37
N ASP A 405 21.77 -3.80 -9.41
CA ASP A 405 21.47 -2.55 -10.11
C ASP A 405 21.89 -2.56 -11.59
N SER A 406 21.61 -1.45 -12.30
CA SER A 406 21.96 -1.32 -13.71
C SER A 406 23.46 -1.23 -13.98
N ARG A 407 24.26 -0.90 -12.96
CA ARG A 407 25.73 -0.76 -13.05
C ARG A 407 26.48 -2.01 -12.66
N GLY A 408 25.77 -3.08 -12.29
CA GLY A 408 26.35 -4.37 -11.91
C GLY A 408 26.79 -4.44 -10.46
N ARG A 409 26.36 -3.50 -9.61
CA ARG A 409 26.57 -3.55 -8.16
C ARG A 409 25.56 -4.48 -7.54
N LEU A 410 26.03 -5.37 -6.67
CA LEU A 410 25.20 -6.30 -5.93
C LEU A 410 24.97 -5.76 -4.52
N TYR A 411 23.72 -5.69 -4.11
CA TYR A 411 23.34 -5.36 -2.73
C TYR A 411 22.81 -6.62 -2.07
N PHE A 412 23.30 -6.97 -0.89
CA PHE A 412 22.85 -8.15 -0.16
C PHE A 412 22.62 -7.85 1.31
N THR A 413 21.69 -8.59 1.91
CA THR A 413 21.33 -8.51 3.31
C THR A 413 22.10 -9.56 4.12
N ASP A 414 22.47 -9.23 5.35
CA ASP A 414 23.27 -10.10 6.22
C ASP A 414 22.68 -10.21 7.63
N PRO A 415 21.44 -10.73 7.77
CA PRO A 415 20.82 -10.93 9.07
C PRO A 415 21.47 -12.07 9.86
N ARG A 416 21.02 -12.24 11.11
CA ARG A 416 21.33 -13.42 11.93
C ARG A 416 20.06 -13.99 12.55
N TYR A 417 19.57 -15.06 12.00
CA TYR A 417 18.45 -15.83 12.56
C TYR A 417 18.96 -16.87 13.58
N GLY A 418 18.17 -17.09 14.63
CA GLY A 418 18.52 -18.00 15.72
C GLY A 418 19.53 -17.43 16.70
N ASN A 419 20.51 -18.25 17.13
CA ASN A 419 21.51 -17.82 18.11
C ASN A 419 22.43 -16.73 17.52
N ARG A 420 22.54 -15.61 18.23
CA ARG A 420 23.36 -14.43 17.89
C ARG A 420 24.77 -14.46 18.46
N ASP A 421 25.15 -15.51 19.19
CA ASP A 421 26.50 -15.64 19.73
C ASP A 421 27.53 -15.73 18.59
N GLY A 422 28.68 -15.09 18.80
CA GLY A 422 29.81 -15.14 17.86
C GLY A 422 29.61 -14.34 16.57
N MET A 423 28.73 -13.33 16.56
CA MET A 423 28.70 -12.32 15.49
C MET A 423 30.00 -11.51 15.52
N GLU A 424 30.63 -11.38 14.35
CA GLU A 424 31.98 -10.79 14.22
C GLU A 424 31.92 -9.34 13.72
N LEU A 425 30.84 -8.95 13.05
CA LEU A 425 30.64 -7.60 12.52
C LEU A 425 30.00 -6.73 13.61
N LEU A 426 30.80 -5.83 14.18
CA LEU A 426 30.39 -4.98 15.30
C LEU A 426 30.52 -3.50 14.92
N ASP A 427 29.77 -2.65 15.60
CA ASP A 427 29.95 -1.20 15.54
C ASP A 427 31.07 -0.74 16.50
N ALA A 428 31.36 0.55 16.51
CA ALA A 428 32.39 1.15 17.37
C ALA A 428 32.12 0.99 18.88
N ALA A 429 30.87 0.71 19.27
CA ALA A 429 30.45 0.43 20.65
C ALA A 429 30.45 -1.08 20.98
N GLY A 430 30.85 -1.93 20.04
CA GLY A 430 30.84 -3.39 20.19
C GLY A 430 29.47 -4.04 20.04
N ARG A 431 28.48 -3.34 19.47
CA ARG A 431 27.17 -3.91 19.23
C ARG A 431 27.16 -4.68 17.89
N PRO A 432 26.58 -5.88 17.83
CA PRO A 432 26.45 -6.64 16.59
C PRO A 432 25.65 -5.88 15.53
N ILE A 433 26.07 -6.00 14.27
CA ILE A 433 25.41 -5.40 13.11
C ILE A 433 24.82 -6.52 12.27
N GLU A 434 23.51 -6.43 12.03
CA GLU A 434 22.79 -7.12 10.98
C GLU A 434 22.60 -6.12 9.82
N GLY A 435 23.50 -6.11 8.85
CA GLY A 435 23.64 -5.00 7.90
C GLY A 435 23.21 -5.32 6.47
N VAL A 436 23.20 -4.27 5.64
CA VAL A 436 23.14 -4.39 4.18
C VAL A 436 24.49 -3.98 3.60
N TYR A 437 24.99 -4.77 2.67
CA TYR A 437 26.28 -4.58 2.04
C TYR A 437 26.14 -4.48 0.52
N ARG A 438 27.06 -3.75 -0.11
CA ARG A 438 27.20 -3.62 -1.56
C ARG A 438 28.53 -4.23 -1.99
N ILE A 439 28.50 -5.02 -3.07
CA ILE A 439 29.69 -5.51 -3.78
C ILE A 439 29.76 -4.78 -5.11
N ASP A 440 30.81 -4.02 -5.33
CA ASP A 440 31.06 -3.32 -6.60
C ASP A 440 31.66 -4.29 -7.65
N PRO A 441 31.59 -3.97 -8.96
CA PRO A 441 32.13 -4.83 -10.03
C PRO A 441 33.62 -5.15 -9.89
N ASP A 442 34.39 -4.30 -9.22
CA ASP A 442 35.81 -4.51 -8.93
C ASP A 442 36.07 -5.41 -7.70
N GLY A 443 35.00 -5.85 -7.02
CA GLY A 443 35.06 -6.67 -5.81
C GLY A 443 35.14 -5.89 -4.51
N THR A 444 35.11 -4.57 -4.54
CA THR A 444 35.05 -3.74 -3.32
C THR A 444 33.73 -3.98 -2.59
N VAL A 445 33.83 -4.23 -1.27
CA VAL A 445 32.65 -4.39 -0.40
C VAL A 445 32.47 -3.16 0.47
N THR A 446 31.26 -2.65 0.54
CA THR A 446 30.87 -1.49 1.36
C THR A 446 29.63 -1.84 2.19
N ARG A 447 29.61 -1.52 3.48
CA ARG A 447 28.40 -1.56 4.29
C ARG A 447 27.57 -0.30 4.02
N VAL A 448 26.33 -0.45 3.56
CA VAL A 448 25.46 0.66 3.14
C VAL A 448 24.34 0.95 4.15
N ILE A 449 23.94 -0.05 4.96
CA ILE A 449 23.00 0.09 6.09
C ILE A 449 23.59 -0.69 7.28
N ALA A 450 23.50 -0.14 8.48
CA ALA A 450 24.02 -0.76 9.72
C ALA A 450 22.89 -1.10 10.70
N HIS A 451 22.29 -0.08 11.35
CA HIS A 451 21.26 -0.23 12.40
C HIS A 451 19.91 0.38 12.01
N GLU A 452 19.80 0.96 10.82
CA GLU A 452 18.57 1.59 10.33
C GLU A 452 17.49 0.56 10.00
N VAL A 453 17.88 -0.70 9.84
CA VAL A 453 17.01 -1.88 9.69
C VAL A 453 17.44 -2.90 10.74
N ASP A 454 16.50 -3.41 11.54
CA ASP A 454 16.82 -4.29 12.68
C ASP A 454 17.32 -5.66 12.21
N ARG A 455 16.62 -6.25 11.24
CA ARG A 455 16.98 -7.55 10.64
C ARG A 455 16.65 -7.54 9.15
N PRO A 456 17.59 -7.08 8.31
CA PRO A 456 17.37 -7.00 6.87
C PRO A 456 17.22 -8.39 6.26
N ASN A 457 16.11 -8.61 5.50
CA ASN A 457 15.79 -9.85 4.82
C ASN A 457 15.75 -9.61 3.29
N GLY A 458 14.60 -9.60 2.65
CA GLY A 458 14.48 -9.33 1.24
C GLY A 458 14.99 -7.95 0.83
N ILE A 459 15.48 -7.83 -0.41
CA ILE A 459 16.06 -6.60 -0.92
C ILE A 459 15.75 -6.41 -2.41
N ALA A 460 15.46 -5.17 -2.84
CA ALA A 460 15.24 -4.84 -4.24
C ALA A 460 15.71 -3.42 -4.57
N VAL A 461 16.26 -3.23 -5.78
CA VAL A 461 16.64 -1.93 -6.33
C VAL A 461 15.67 -1.55 -7.45
N SER A 462 15.19 -0.30 -7.48
CA SER A 462 14.28 0.20 -8.53
C SER A 462 14.94 0.22 -9.92
N ALA A 463 14.12 0.29 -10.99
CA ALA A 463 14.60 0.19 -12.37
C ALA A 463 15.54 1.34 -12.78
N ASP A 464 15.38 2.49 -12.17
CA ASP A 464 16.17 3.71 -12.40
C ASP A 464 17.37 3.84 -11.45
N ASP A 465 17.64 2.81 -10.64
CA ASP A 465 18.69 2.75 -9.61
C ASP A 465 18.61 3.86 -8.54
N ARG A 466 17.42 4.43 -8.33
CA ARG A 466 17.24 5.55 -7.39
C ARG A 466 16.69 5.14 -6.04
N LEU A 467 16.10 3.96 -5.92
CA LEU A 467 15.46 3.50 -4.70
C LEU A 467 15.96 2.11 -4.31
N LEU A 468 16.23 1.94 -3.02
CA LEU A 468 16.49 0.66 -2.39
C LEU A 468 15.34 0.33 -1.45
N PHE A 469 14.77 -0.86 -1.59
CA PHE A 469 13.77 -1.40 -0.67
C PHE A 469 14.38 -2.53 0.14
N VAL A 470 14.14 -2.51 1.45
CA VAL A 470 14.67 -3.52 2.38
C VAL A 470 13.54 -4.01 3.28
N ALA A 471 13.36 -5.31 3.33
CA ALA A 471 12.49 -5.98 4.29
C ALA A 471 13.16 -6.04 5.66
N ASP A 472 12.43 -5.67 6.70
CA ASP A 472 12.84 -5.75 8.09
C ASP A 472 11.98 -6.81 8.79
N ASN A 473 12.54 -7.96 9.09
CA ASN A 473 11.78 -9.11 9.57
C ASN A 473 12.38 -9.72 10.84
N THR A 474 12.23 -9.01 11.97
CA THR A 474 12.61 -9.50 13.30
C THR A 474 11.48 -10.33 13.88
N ASN A 475 11.26 -11.53 13.33
CA ASN A 475 10.11 -12.37 13.58
C ASN A 475 10.28 -13.38 14.75
N ASP A 476 11.43 -13.45 15.38
CA ASP A 476 11.74 -14.39 16.45
C ASP A 476 11.56 -13.80 17.87
N VAL A 477 11.17 -12.53 17.97
CA VAL A 477 10.90 -11.86 19.25
C VAL A 477 9.54 -11.13 19.23
N PRO A 478 8.78 -11.13 20.34
CA PRO A 478 7.58 -10.32 20.45
C PRO A 478 7.89 -8.82 20.27
N GLY A 479 7.12 -8.15 19.42
CA GLY A 479 7.30 -6.71 19.14
C GLY A 479 8.48 -6.37 18.24
N GLY A 480 9.19 -7.36 17.67
CA GLY A 480 10.23 -7.14 16.67
C GLY A 480 9.71 -6.45 15.41
N ALA A 481 10.60 -5.81 14.66
CA ALA A 481 10.23 -5.10 13.44
C ALA A 481 9.70 -6.05 12.36
N ARG A 482 8.62 -5.61 11.67
CA ARG A 482 7.99 -6.32 10.56
C ARG A 482 7.58 -5.31 9.51
N ARG A 483 8.62 -4.68 8.87
CA ARG A 483 8.44 -3.45 8.11
C ARG A 483 9.09 -3.55 6.75
N LEU A 484 8.50 -2.88 5.78
CA LEU A 484 9.13 -2.60 4.49
C LEU A 484 9.63 -1.17 4.49
N TRP A 485 10.95 -1.02 4.36
CA TRP A 485 11.63 0.26 4.29
C TRP A 485 12.03 0.61 2.86
N ARG A 486 12.04 1.90 2.54
CA ARG A 486 12.60 2.47 1.31
C ARG A 486 13.64 3.52 1.66
N PHE A 487 14.72 3.54 0.88
CA PHE A 487 15.79 4.54 0.94
C PHE A 487 16.06 5.06 -0.46
N ASP A 488 16.55 6.30 -0.56
CA ASP A 488 17.06 6.84 -1.81
C ASP A 488 18.50 6.33 -2.04
N LEU A 489 18.80 5.98 -3.31
CA LEU A 489 20.12 5.61 -3.78
C LEU A 489 20.74 6.77 -4.54
N GLN A 490 21.98 7.11 -4.19
CA GLN A 490 22.80 8.06 -4.93
C GLN A 490 23.40 7.41 -6.19
N ASP A 491 23.85 8.21 -7.14
CA ASP A 491 24.43 7.72 -8.39
C ASP A 491 25.64 6.80 -8.18
N ASP A 492 26.42 7.01 -7.13
CA ASP A 492 27.56 6.15 -6.76
C ASP A 492 27.16 4.85 -6.05
N GLY A 493 25.84 4.64 -5.80
CA GLY A 493 25.31 3.49 -5.08
C GLY A 493 25.33 3.61 -3.56
N THR A 494 25.61 4.79 -3.05
CA THR A 494 25.48 5.08 -1.61
C THR A 494 24.00 5.22 -1.25
N VAL A 495 23.61 4.66 -0.11
CA VAL A 495 22.26 4.79 0.45
C VAL A 495 22.18 6.07 1.26
N ASP A 496 21.21 6.93 0.96
CA ASP A 496 20.93 8.09 1.81
C ASP A 496 20.04 7.66 2.98
N LEU A 497 20.67 7.41 4.12
CA LEU A 497 20.01 6.93 5.33
C LEU A 497 18.98 7.92 5.90
N ALA A 498 19.13 9.23 5.60
CA ALA A 498 18.19 10.25 6.06
C ALA A 498 16.83 10.18 5.33
N THR A 499 16.75 9.48 4.20
CA THR A 499 15.52 9.30 3.41
C THR A 499 14.71 8.07 3.79
N GLN A 500 15.10 7.37 4.87
CA GLN A 500 14.39 6.19 5.35
C GLN A 500 12.89 6.43 5.46
N THR A 501 12.10 5.69 4.68
CA THR A 501 10.64 5.84 4.60
C THR A 501 9.98 4.50 4.88
N LEU A 502 9.04 4.46 5.83
CA LEU A 502 8.22 3.29 6.09
C LEU A 502 7.16 3.16 4.97
N ILE A 503 7.19 2.05 4.26
CA ILE A 503 6.22 1.73 3.21
C ILE A 503 5.03 0.95 3.79
N HIS A 504 5.31 -0.11 4.57
CA HIS A 504 4.26 -0.91 5.20
C HIS A 504 4.77 -1.55 6.49
N ASP A 505 3.85 -1.78 7.45
CA ASP A 505 4.13 -2.43 8.72
C ASP A 505 3.11 -3.57 8.95
N TRP A 506 3.60 -4.82 8.97
CA TRP A 506 2.79 -6.03 9.20
C TRP A 506 2.46 -6.28 10.67
N LYS A 507 2.81 -5.35 11.57
CA LYS A 507 2.47 -5.38 13.02
C LYS A 507 2.99 -6.62 13.75
N THR A 508 2.07 -7.50 14.18
CA THR A 508 2.37 -8.68 14.99
C THR A 508 2.23 -10.01 14.23
N THR A 509 1.97 -9.93 12.93
CA THR A 509 2.03 -11.10 12.03
C THR A 509 3.44 -11.28 11.48
N ARG A 510 3.66 -12.14 10.49
CA ARG A 510 4.94 -12.28 9.83
C ARG A 510 5.22 -11.06 8.94
N GLY A 511 6.41 -10.52 9.08
CA GLY A 511 6.89 -9.39 8.28
C GLY A 511 7.20 -9.74 6.83
N PRO A 512 7.69 -8.74 6.06
CA PRO A 512 8.10 -8.95 4.68
C PRO A 512 9.35 -9.81 4.61
N ASP A 513 9.42 -10.63 3.54
CA ASP A 513 10.54 -11.49 3.23
C ASP A 513 11.07 -11.12 1.83
N GLY A 514 11.17 -12.03 0.88
CA GLY A 514 11.67 -11.73 -0.46
C GLY A 514 10.74 -10.85 -1.31
N MET A 515 11.32 -10.13 -2.26
CA MET A 515 10.58 -9.19 -3.11
C MET A 515 11.18 -9.01 -4.49
N LYS A 516 10.35 -8.71 -5.50
CA LYS A 516 10.79 -8.44 -6.89
C LYS A 516 9.92 -7.38 -7.56
N PHE A 517 10.53 -6.63 -8.49
CA PHE A 517 9.83 -5.66 -9.32
C PHE A 517 9.28 -6.27 -10.61
N ASP A 518 8.15 -5.76 -11.09
CA ASP A 518 7.72 -5.95 -12.47
C ASP A 518 8.27 -4.84 -13.39
N ALA A 519 7.98 -4.96 -14.69
CA ALA A 519 8.46 -4.02 -15.71
C ALA A 519 7.79 -2.63 -15.63
N GLU A 520 6.67 -2.49 -14.93
CA GLU A 520 6.00 -1.20 -14.68
C GLU A 520 6.42 -0.57 -13.34
N GLY A 521 7.36 -1.20 -12.61
CA GLY A 521 7.89 -0.69 -11.35
C GLY A 521 7.01 -0.97 -10.13
N ARG A 522 6.05 -1.92 -10.21
CA ARG A 522 5.33 -2.42 -9.04
C ARG A 522 6.20 -3.41 -8.29
N LEU A 523 6.20 -3.30 -6.96
CA LEU A 523 6.97 -4.18 -6.07
C LEU A 523 6.07 -5.28 -5.52
N TYR A 524 6.43 -6.53 -5.77
CA TYR A 524 5.78 -7.73 -5.27
C TYR A 524 6.54 -8.23 -4.06
N VAL A 525 5.89 -8.31 -2.91
CA VAL A 525 6.50 -8.64 -1.60
C VAL A 525 5.82 -9.87 -1.02
N ALA A 526 6.61 -10.89 -0.71
CA ALA A 526 6.16 -12.05 0.05
C ALA A 526 6.09 -11.70 1.54
N ALA A 527 4.96 -11.93 2.21
CA ALA A 527 4.77 -11.59 3.63
C ALA A 527 3.52 -12.26 4.24
N GLY A 528 3.33 -12.06 5.53
CA GLY A 528 2.13 -12.45 6.29
C GLY A 528 2.09 -13.90 6.74
N LEU A 529 1.11 -14.23 7.58
CA LEU A 529 0.81 -15.59 8.05
C LEU A 529 -0.68 -15.91 7.87
N ASN A 530 -1.00 -17.18 7.63
CA ASN A 530 -2.37 -17.69 7.67
C ASN A 530 -2.75 -18.18 9.09
N TRP A 531 -1.75 -18.52 9.89
CA TRP A 531 -1.93 -19.04 11.25
C TRP A 531 -0.92 -18.40 12.20
N PRO A 532 -1.35 -17.97 13.40
CA PRO A 532 -0.43 -17.43 14.39
C PRO A 532 0.70 -18.41 14.75
N ASN A 533 1.90 -17.89 14.95
CA ASN A 533 3.09 -18.62 15.39
C ASN A 533 3.64 -17.99 16.69
N PRO A 534 2.99 -18.24 17.86
CA PRO A 534 3.39 -17.63 19.11
C PRO A 534 4.77 -18.16 19.60
N PRO A 535 5.52 -17.41 20.42
CA PRO A 535 5.10 -16.15 21.07
C PRO A 535 5.32 -14.88 20.24
N ALA A 536 6.07 -14.95 19.14
CA ALA A 536 6.58 -13.78 18.43
C ALA A 536 5.63 -13.28 17.34
N GLU A 537 4.94 -14.19 16.65
CA GLU A 537 3.99 -13.89 15.58
C GLU A 537 2.59 -14.29 16.06
N THR A 538 1.78 -13.31 16.50
CA THR A 538 0.55 -13.58 17.25
C THR A 538 -0.73 -13.30 16.47
N ALA A 539 -0.62 -12.69 15.28
CA ALA A 539 -1.75 -12.39 14.42
C ALA A 539 -1.66 -13.17 13.11
N ASP A 540 -2.81 -13.58 12.61
CA ASP A 540 -3.03 -14.20 11.30
C ASP A 540 -3.51 -13.19 10.24
N GLU A 541 -3.64 -11.94 10.62
CA GLU A 541 -3.92 -10.80 9.74
C GLU A 541 -2.80 -9.75 9.85
N PRO A 542 -2.27 -9.24 8.75
CA PRO A 542 -2.52 -9.62 7.34
C PRO A 542 -2.09 -11.05 6.99
N THR A 543 -2.88 -11.72 6.11
CA THR A 543 -2.66 -13.12 5.71
C THR A 543 -1.40 -13.33 4.88
N ALA A 544 -0.93 -14.59 4.82
CA ALA A 544 0.21 -14.98 3.97
C ALA A 544 -0.09 -14.80 2.48
N GLY A 545 0.81 -14.17 1.75
CA GLY A 545 0.66 -13.97 0.31
C GLY A 545 1.63 -13.00 -0.32
N ILE A 546 1.26 -12.55 -1.51
CA ILE A 546 2.00 -11.53 -2.26
C ILE A 546 1.26 -10.20 -2.16
N TYR A 547 1.94 -9.22 -1.62
CA TYR A 547 1.50 -7.82 -1.51
C TYR A 547 2.13 -7.03 -2.66
N VAL A 548 1.30 -6.38 -3.49
CA VAL A 548 1.76 -5.62 -4.65
C VAL A 548 1.67 -4.13 -4.36
N PHE A 549 2.81 -3.47 -4.32
CA PHE A 549 2.90 -2.03 -4.10
C PHE A 549 3.17 -1.30 -5.42
N SER A 550 2.61 -0.10 -5.57
CA SER A 550 3.00 0.82 -6.65
C SER A 550 4.45 1.26 -6.50
N ALA A 551 5.02 1.87 -7.55
CA ALA A 551 6.34 2.52 -7.49
C ALA A 551 6.43 3.59 -6.37
N GLY A 552 5.30 4.21 -6.00
CA GLY A 552 5.21 5.18 -4.89
C GLY A 552 5.06 4.54 -3.50
N GLY A 553 4.99 3.20 -3.39
CA GLY A 553 4.87 2.49 -2.10
C GLY A 553 3.42 2.31 -1.62
N LEU A 554 2.40 2.59 -2.43
CA LEU A 554 1.00 2.31 -2.06
C LEU A 554 0.65 0.86 -2.36
N LEU A 555 0.05 0.15 -1.40
CA LEU A 555 -0.48 -1.20 -1.60
C LEU A 555 -1.63 -1.14 -2.63
N GLN A 556 -1.47 -1.87 -3.74
CA GLN A 556 -2.41 -1.89 -4.86
C GLN A 556 -3.26 -3.16 -4.87
N GLU A 557 -2.66 -4.28 -4.52
CA GLU A 557 -3.32 -5.57 -4.56
C GLU A 557 -2.66 -6.56 -3.60
N PHE A 558 -3.41 -7.56 -3.17
CA PHE A 558 -2.95 -8.69 -2.38
C PHE A 558 -3.52 -9.98 -2.98
N VAL A 559 -2.69 -11.00 -3.08
CA VAL A 559 -3.12 -12.36 -3.41
C VAL A 559 -2.65 -13.33 -2.34
N ARG A 560 -3.60 -14.04 -1.76
CA ARG A 560 -3.32 -15.03 -0.72
C ARG A 560 -2.61 -16.26 -1.28
N ILE A 561 -1.55 -16.71 -0.58
CA ILE A 561 -0.95 -18.04 -0.77
C ILE A 561 -1.43 -18.92 0.38
N PRO A 562 -2.14 -20.05 0.10
CA PRO A 562 -2.77 -20.84 1.16
C PRO A 562 -1.78 -21.75 1.91
N ARG A 563 -0.53 -21.32 2.06
CA ARG A 563 0.55 -22.03 2.74
C ARG A 563 1.44 -21.07 3.51
N ASP A 564 1.71 -21.35 4.77
CA ASP A 564 2.72 -20.66 5.55
C ASP A 564 4.08 -21.36 5.38
N GLU A 565 5.14 -20.65 5.42
CA GLU A 565 5.36 -19.22 5.48
C GLU A 565 5.62 -18.73 4.05
N THR A 566 5.02 -17.61 3.59
CA THR A 566 5.35 -17.07 2.26
C THR A 566 6.69 -16.35 2.35
N THR A 567 7.74 -16.92 1.73
CA THR A 567 9.12 -16.50 1.96
C THR A 567 9.68 -15.64 0.83
N ASN A 568 9.45 -15.98 -0.45
CA ASN A 568 10.07 -15.21 -1.54
C ASN A 568 9.27 -15.36 -2.84
N CYS A 569 9.61 -14.53 -3.84
CA CYS A 569 9.01 -14.62 -5.17
C CYS A 569 10.03 -14.31 -6.28
N ALA A 570 9.76 -14.80 -7.49
CA ALA A 570 10.53 -14.46 -8.68
C ALA A 570 9.68 -14.55 -9.94
N PHE A 571 9.88 -13.61 -10.84
CA PHE A 571 9.31 -13.68 -12.17
C PHE A 571 10.10 -14.63 -13.06
N GLY A 572 9.40 -15.36 -13.95
CA GLY A 572 10.00 -16.26 -14.90
C GLY A 572 9.04 -16.75 -15.98
N GLY A 573 9.36 -17.89 -16.59
CA GLY A 573 8.69 -18.35 -17.78
C GLY A 573 9.25 -17.68 -19.04
N THR A 574 8.87 -18.17 -20.23
CA THR A 574 9.41 -17.67 -21.51
C THR A 574 8.98 -16.24 -21.84
N ASP A 575 7.90 -15.76 -21.25
CA ASP A 575 7.35 -14.42 -21.43
C ASP A 575 7.53 -13.52 -20.17
N GLY A 576 8.16 -14.04 -19.11
CA GLY A 576 8.38 -13.32 -17.86
C GLY A 576 7.14 -13.03 -17.02
N ARG A 577 5.99 -13.59 -17.38
CA ARG A 577 4.70 -13.32 -16.72
C ARG A 577 4.28 -14.39 -15.71
N THR A 578 5.14 -15.33 -15.40
CA THR A 578 4.89 -16.28 -14.32
C THR A 578 5.60 -15.80 -13.06
N LEU A 579 4.84 -15.47 -12.04
CA LEU A 579 5.36 -15.22 -10.69
C LEU A 579 5.43 -16.56 -9.96
N PHE A 580 6.62 -17.02 -9.66
CA PHE A 580 6.87 -18.17 -8.79
C PHE A 580 6.98 -17.70 -7.36
N VAL A 581 6.37 -18.43 -6.42
CA VAL A 581 6.33 -18.08 -5.00
C VAL A 581 6.76 -19.28 -4.18
N THR A 582 7.67 -19.08 -3.25
CA THR A 582 8.06 -20.07 -2.25
C THR A 582 7.27 -19.85 -0.96
N ALA A 583 6.71 -20.93 -0.40
CA ALA A 583 5.94 -20.87 0.82
C ALA A 583 6.01 -22.19 1.61
N GLY A 584 6.60 -22.16 2.81
CA GLY A 584 6.69 -23.32 3.71
C GLY A 584 7.29 -24.57 3.05
N GLY A 585 8.33 -24.39 2.22
CA GLY A 585 8.99 -25.45 1.45
C GLY A 585 8.28 -25.83 0.16
N THR A 586 7.08 -25.31 -0.10
CA THR A 586 6.27 -25.55 -1.30
C THR A 586 6.55 -24.50 -2.38
N LEU A 587 6.26 -24.84 -3.63
CA LEU A 587 6.38 -23.94 -4.79
C LEU A 587 5.01 -23.67 -5.38
N TRP A 588 4.72 -22.40 -5.61
CA TRP A 588 3.49 -21.91 -6.23
C TRP A 588 3.78 -21.09 -7.48
N SER A 589 2.79 -20.95 -8.35
CA SER A 589 2.85 -20.06 -9.50
C SER A 589 1.55 -19.28 -9.68
N LEU A 590 1.69 -18.06 -10.20
CA LEU A 590 0.59 -17.19 -10.62
C LEU A 590 0.95 -16.58 -11.98
N ARG A 591 -0.06 -16.30 -12.80
CA ARG A 591 0.15 -15.51 -14.03
C ARG A 591 -0.08 -14.04 -13.72
N THR A 592 0.81 -13.19 -14.21
CA THR A 592 0.71 -11.72 -14.10
C THR A 592 0.49 -11.09 -15.48
N LYS A 593 -0.23 -9.96 -15.53
CA LYS A 593 -0.46 -9.21 -16.77
C LYS A 593 0.78 -8.50 -17.27
N THR A 594 1.65 -8.10 -16.36
CA THR A 594 2.92 -7.44 -16.66
C THR A 594 4.08 -8.41 -16.38
N PRO A 595 5.07 -8.52 -17.27
CA PRO A 595 6.24 -9.32 -17.00
C PRO A 595 7.08 -8.73 -15.87
N GLY A 596 7.85 -9.56 -15.19
CA GLY A 596 8.82 -9.10 -14.21
C GLY A 596 9.95 -8.29 -14.84
N ARG A 597 10.57 -7.44 -14.03
CA ARG A 597 11.84 -6.81 -14.40
C ARG A 597 12.97 -7.83 -14.29
N VAL A 598 13.80 -7.92 -15.31
CA VAL A 598 14.92 -8.87 -15.35
C VAL A 598 16.23 -8.19 -15.73
N ALA A 599 17.32 -8.78 -15.25
CA ALA A 599 18.66 -8.41 -15.67
C ALA A 599 19.06 -9.07 -17.00
N VAL A 600 18.38 -10.17 -17.37
CA VAL A 600 18.62 -10.97 -18.59
C VAL A 600 17.30 -11.21 -19.34
N PRO A 601 17.31 -11.40 -20.67
CA PRO A 601 16.11 -11.80 -21.40
C PRO A 601 15.45 -13.05 -20.84
N TRP A 602 14.13 -13.18 -21.00
CA TRP A 602 13.34 -14.33 -20.53
C TRP A 602 13.57 -15.62 -21.32
N SER A 603 14.00 -15.48 -22.58
CA SER A 603 14.38 -16.58 -23.48
C SER A 603 15.70 -16.24 -24.17
N ASP A 604 16.45 -17.28 -24.58
CA ASP A 604 17.63 -17.12 -25.43
C ASP A 604 17.26 -16.58 -26.80
#